data_40a139cf8ab2c5d5abeebacb86a17e30
#
_entry.id   40a139cf8ab2c5d5abeebacb86a17e30
#
_cell.length_a   1.000
_cell.length_b   1.000
_cell.length_c   1.000
_cell.angle_alpha   90.00
_cell.angle_beta   90.00
_cell.angle_gamma   90.00
#
_symmetry.space_group_name_H-M   'P 1'
#
loop_
_entity.id
_entity.type
_entity.pdbx_description
1 polymer ?
#
loop_
_entity_poly.entity_id
_entity_poly.type
_entity_poly.pdbx_seq_one_letter_code
_entity_poly.pdbx_strand_id
1 'polypeptide(L)'
;FNSTFKTNPYLERAIMTGITRVSKESIFSDLNNLKVITVTSNEYSKCFGFTEDEVFAALEEQGLSSEKEKVKLWYDGFIFGESRDIYNPWSIINFFDEKKYKTYWADSSSNGLINSLVKTGSSYIKIMMETLLKGETIDVPIDEQIVFSELDYSEDAVWSLMLASGYIKVISSDELTGDRRKAVVYKLALTNFEIQLMFENMILRWFSPAKMETNEFIRALINGDIESMNDYMNDVALKTFSSFDSGKHTSEKKAPENFFHGFVLGLMVDQTENYIITSNRESGYGRYDIMLEPI
;
A
#
# COMPACT_ATOMS: atom_id res chain seq x y z
N PHE A 1 -1.10 3.69 32.70
CA PHE A 1 -1.88 4.76 32.05
C PHE A 1 -2.91 5.36 33.00
N ASN A 2 -3.80 4.57 33.62
CA ASN A 2 -4.87 5.12 34.50
C ASN A 2 -4.33 6.02 35.61
N SER A 3 -3.37 5.58 36.38
CA SER A 3 -2.78 6.36 37.48
C SER A 3 -2.06 7.63 37.01
N THR A 4 -1.62 7.67 35.76
CA THR A 4 -0.94 8.84 35.18
C THR A 4 -1.93 9.85 34.63
N PHE A 5 -2.98 9.40 33.94
CA PHE A 5 -3.84 10.29 33.14
C PHE A 5 -5.23 10.52 33.74
N LYS A 6 -5.78 9.61 34.53
CA LYS A 6 -7.17 9.71 34.97
C LYS A 6 -7.37 10.44 36.30
N THR A 7 -6.57 10.19 37.28
CA THR A 7 -6.75 10.70 38.64
C THR A 7 -5.54 11.47 39.18
N ASN A 8 -4.72 11.97 38.29
CA ASN A 8 -3.54 12.73 38.67
C ASN A 8 -3.88 14.20 38.87
N PRO A 9 -3.88 14.70 40.14
CA PRO A 9 -4.23 16.09 40.44
C PRO A 9 -3.18 17.10 39.95
N TYR A 10 -2.01 16.63 39.56
CA TYR A 10 -0.89 17.47 39.12
C TYR A 10 -0.81 17.55 37.59
N LEU A 11 -1.63 16.77 36.84
CA LEU A 11 -1.63 16.75 35.39
C LEU A 11 -2.62 17.78 34.85
N GLU A 12 -2.11 18.84 34.23
CA GLU A 12 -2.94 19.86 33.59
C GLU A 12 -3.34 19.46 32.17
N ARG A 13 -2.37 18.98 31.39
CA ARG A 13 -2.57 18.55 29.98
C ARG A 13 -1.65 17.38 29.66
N ALA A 14 -2.10 16.54 28.73
CA ALA A 14 -1.28 15.47 28.18
C ALA A 14 -1.58 15.28 26.69
N ILE A 15 -0.54 14.95 25.93
CA ILE A 15 -0.63 14.54 24.53
C ILE A 15 0.00 13.15 24.43
N MET A 16 -0.76 12.21 23.88
CA MET A 16 -0.27 10.88 23.52
C MET A 16 -0.22 10.77 22.01
N THR A 17 0.90 10.31 21.47
CA THR A 17 1.03 10.03 20.03
C THR A 17 1.40 8.58 19.84
N GLY A 18 1.00 8.01 18.72
CA GLY A 18 1.31 6.65 18.32
C GLY A 18 1.19 6.49 16.82
N ILE A 19 1.77 5.41 16.27
CA ILE A 19 1.73 5.10 14.85
C ILE A 19 0.30 4.76 14.42
N THR A 20 -0.41 4.01 15.25
CA THR A 20 -1.80 3.62 15.04
C THR A 20 -2.56 3.67 16.36
N ARG A 21 -3.88 3.80 16.25
CA ARG A 21 -4.78 3.65 17.40
C ARG A 21 -5.02 2.18 17.78
N VAL A 22 -4.44 1.26 17.07
CA VAL A 22 -4.65 -0.18 17.30
C VAL A 22 -4.17 -0.55 18.69
N SER A 23 -5.07 -0.85 19.59
CA SER A 23 -4.78 -1.24 20.96
C SER A 23 -5.10 -2.72 21.19
N LYS A 24 -4.35 -3.36 22.07
CA LYS A 24 -4.56 -4.76 22.43
C LYS A 24 -5.81 -4.97 23.31
N GLU A 25 -6.26 -3.93 23.97
CA GLU A 25 -7.47 -3.88 24.81
C GLU A 25 -7.95 -2.44 24.96
N SER A 26 -9.16 -2.27 25.47
CA SER A 26 -9.83 -0.98 25.66
C SER A 26 -9.10 -0.07 26.67
N ILE A 27 -7.95 0.46 26.28
CA ILE A 27 -7.36 1.61 27.02
C ILE A 27 -8.41 2.71 27.24
N PHE A 28 -9.40 2.74 26.36
CA PHE A 28 -10.45 3.74 26.31
C PHE A 28 -11.63 3.50 27.27
N SER A 29 -11.87 2.28 27.73
CA SER A 29 -12.90 2.04 28.75
C SER A 29 -12.58 2.72 30.07
N ASP A 30 -11.30 2.91 30.33
CA ASP A 30 -10.78 3.52 31.55
C ASP A 30 -10.45 5.02 31.42
N LEU A 31 -10.23 5.51 30.20
CA LEU A 31 -9.88 6.90 29.89
C LEU A 31 -10.97 7.55 29.03
N ASN A 32 -12.09 7.88 29.61
CA ASN A 32 -13.27 8.43 28.93
C ASN A 32 -13.20 9.93 28.60
N ASN A 33 -12.09 10.60 28.90
CA ASN A 33 -11.87 12.02 28.66
C ASN A 33 -10.85 12.30 27.53
N LEU A 34 -10.49 11.28 26.75
CA LEU A 34 -9.56 11.45 25.64
C LEU A 34 -10.27 12.07 24.44
N LYS A 35 -9.67 13.10 23.87
CA LYS A 35 -9.96 13.55 22.52
C LYS A 35 -9.05 12.80 21.55
N VAL A 36 -9.64 11.98 20.70
CA VAL A 36 -8.92 11.18 19.72
C VAL A 36 -8.92 11.90 18.38
N ILE A 37 -7.75 12.04 17.78
CA ILE A 37 -7.54 12.65 16.48
C ILE A 37 -6.87 11.61 15.60
N THR A 38 -7.46 11.36 14.44
CA THR A 38 -7.04 10.37 13.46
C THR A 38 -6.71 11.03 12.12
N VAL A 39 -6.35 10.26 11.14
CA VAL A 39 -6.04 10.74 9.78
C VAL A 39 -7.25 11.42 9.09
N THR A 40 -8.48 11.13 9.51
CA THR A 40 -9.68 11.78 8.97
C THR A 40 -10.06 13.07 9.69
N SER A 41 -9.36 13.43 10.78
CA SER A 41 -9.64 14.62 11.57
C SER A 41 -9.02 15.87 10.95
N ASN A 42 -9.77 16.99 10.98
CA ASN A 42 -9.29 18.28 10.50
C ASN A 42 -8.33 18.97 11.48
N GLU A 43 -8.43 18.62 12.78
CA GLU A 43 -7.55 19.20 13.79
C GLU A 43 -6.13 18.67 13.63
N TYR A 44 -5.16 19.58 13.74
CA TYR A 44 -3.72 19.30 13.60
C TYR A 44 -3.32 18.66 12.25
N SER A 45 -4.17 18.75 11.24
CA SER A 45 -3.96 18.13 9.93
C SER A 45 -2.69 18.57 9.20
N LYS A 46 -2.10 19.71 9.58
CA LYS A 46 -0.84 20.25 9.04
C LYS A 46 0.35 20.13 10.00
N CYS A 47 0.19 19.43 11.15
CA CYS A 47 1.22 19.40 12.18
C CYS A 47 2.16 18.20 12.10
N PHE A 48 1.80 17.17 11.32
CA PHE A 48 2.51 15.89 11.29
C PHE A 48 3.12 15.57 9.91
N GLY A 49 3.28 16.58 9.05
CA GLY A 49 3.93 16.47 7.76
C GLY A 49 4.34 17.84 7.26
N PHE A 50 5.11 17.89 6.19
CA PHE A 50 5.38 19.14 5.49
C PHE A 50 4.26 19.44 4.49
N THR A 51 3.86 20.70 4.42
CA THR A 51 2.96 21.19 3.37
C THR A 51 3.71 21.36 2.04
N GLU A 52 2.98 21.38 0.93
CA GLU A 52 3.58 21.61 -0.39
C GLU A 52 4.37 22.93 -0.45
N ASP A 53 3.82 24.00 0.15
CA ASP A 53 4.50 25.30 0.18
C ASP A 53 5.86 25.24 0.90
N GLU A 54 5.94 24.51 2.03
CA GLU A 54 7.18 24.32 2.78
C GLU A 54 8.20 23.50 1.98
N VAL A 55 7.76 22.42 1.33
CA VAL A 55 8.63 21.58 0.50
C VAL A 55 9.13 22.35 -0.72
N PHE A 56 8.25 23.08 -1.40
CA PHE A 56 8.63 23.85 -2.59
C PHE A 56 9.56 25.01 -2.26
N ALA A 57 9.35 25.70 -1.14
CA ALA A 57 10.28 26.71 -0.66
C ALA A 57 11.67 26.13 -0.37
N ALA A 58 11.72 24.97 0.31
CA ALA A 58 12.99 24.30 0.58
C ALA A 58 13.69 23.81 -0.70
N LEU A 59 12.95 23.34 -1.72
CA LEU A 59 13.50 23.00 -3.03
C LEU A 59 14.11 24.22 -3.73
N GLU A 60 13.47 25.38 -3.64
CA GLU A 60 13.99 26.64 -4.21
C GLU A 60 15.27 27.08 -3.52
N GLU A 61 15.30 27.06 -2.18
CA GLU A 61 16.49 27.42 -1.40
C GLU A 61 17.70 26.55 -1.73
N GLN A 62 17.45 25.27 -2.07
CA GLN A 62 18.52 24.34 -2.44
C GLN A 62 18.84 24.30 -3.94
N GLY A 63 18.21 25.14 -4.76
CA GLY A 63 18.41 25.20 -6.20
C GLY A 63 17.85 24.00 -6.95
N LEU A 64 16.86 23.31 -6.38
CA LEU A 64 16.20 22.10 -6.91
C LEU A 64 14.79 22.39 -7.45
N SER A 65 14.51 23.59 -7.89
CA SER A 65 13.18 23.98 -8.39
C SER A 65 12.68 23.12 -9.55
N SER A 66 13.59 22.55 -10.35
CA SER A 66 13.25 21.63 -11.44
C SER A 66 12.71 20.28 -10.96
N GLU A 67 12.94 19.92 -9.70
CA GLU A 67 12.57 18.62 -9.14
C GLU A 67 11.14 18.61 -8.54
N LYS A 68 10.44 19.74 -8.50
CA LYS A 68 9.13 19.87 -7.84
C LYS A 68 8.14 18.77 -8.24
N GLU A 69 7.91 18.62 -9.54
CA GLU A 69 6.96 17.63 -10.05
C GLU A 69 7.35 16.20 -9.69
N LYS A 70 8.64 15.88 -9.75
CA LYS A 70 9.13 14.56 -9.44
C LYS A 70 9.09 14.27 -7.93
N VAL A 71 9.44 15.26 -7.10
CA VAL A 71 9.30 15.16 -5.63
C VAL A 71 7.84 14.98 -5.25
N LYS A 72 6.92 15.71 -5.90
CA LYS A 72 5.49 15.57 -5.72
C LYS A 72 5.04 14.14 -6.07
N LEU A 73 5.40 13.61 -7.21
CA LEU A 73 5.07 12.24 -7.62
C LEU A 73 5.52 11.22 -6.59
N TRP A 74 6.74 11.37 -6.07
CA TRP A 74 7.33 10.37 -5.19
C TRP A 74 6.81 10.43 -3.74
N TYR A 75 6.69 11.63 -3.17
CA TYR A 75 6.59 11.80 -1.71
C TYR A 75 5.34 12.56 -1.25
N ASP A 76 4.59 13.16 -2.16
CA ASP A 76 3.32 13.78 -1.84
C ASP A 76 2.21 12.73 -1.65
N GLY A 77 1.08 13.18 -1.10
CA GLY A 77 -0.17 12.46 -1.19
C GLY A 77 -0.77 12.06 0.14
N PHE A 78 -0.17 12.40 1.28
CA PHE A 78 -0.86 12.24 2.55
C PHE A 78 -2.02 13.23 2.62
N ILE A 79 -3.18 12.73 3.09
CA ILE A 79 -4.39 13.51 3.30
C ILE A 79 -4.79 13.35 4.75
N PHE A 80 -4.85 14.45 5.48
CA PHE A 80 -5.31 14.49 6.85
C PHE A 80 -6.54 15.41 6.95
N GLY A 81 -7.70 14.80 7.22
CA GLY A 81 -8.97 15.51 7.13
C GLY A 81 -9.18 16.13 5.74
N GLU A 82 -9.34 17.45 5.68
CA GLU A 82 -9.45 18.21 4.43
C GLU A 82 -8.11 18.71 3.88
N SER A 83 -7.01 18.59 4.65
CA SER A 83 -5.68 19.01 4.20
C SER A 83 -5.07 17.99 3.25
N ARG A 84 -4.72 18.46 2.07
CA ARG A 84 -4.12 17.69 0.98
C ARG A 84 -2.67 18.12 0.78
N ASP A 85 -1.96 17.40 -0.07
CA ASP A 85 -0.58 17.69 -0.46
C ASP A 85 0.34 17.80 0.76
N ILE A 86 0.24 16.81 1.64
CA ILE A 86 1.11 16.66 2.82
C ILE A 86 2.18 15.62 2.52
N TYR A 87 3.42 15.97 2.81
CA TYR A 87 4.60 15.18 2.54
C TYR A 87 5.13 14.53 3.82
N ASN A 88 5.64 13.29 3.70
CA ASN A 88 6.31 12.64 4.81
C ASN A 88 7.64 13.32 5.12
N PRO A 89 7.86 13.81 6.36
CA PRO A 89 9.09 14.52 6.71
C PRO A 89 10.35 13.66 6.54
N TRP A 90 10.28 12.37 6.86
CA TRP A 90 11.42 11.47 6.74
C TRP A 90 11.89 11.33 5.29
N SER A 91 10.95 11.11 4.37
CA SER A 91 11.26 10.99 2.94
C SER A 91 11.84 12.29 2.37
N ILE A 92 11.25 13.43 2.73
CA ILE A 92 11.71 14.75 2.25
C ILE A 92 13.10 15.08 2.79
N ILE A 93 13.37 14.89 4.08
CA ILE A 93 14.68 15.17 4.68
C ILE A 93 15.76 14.31 4.04
N ASN A 94 15.52 13.00 3.89
CA ASN A 94 16.49 12.10 3.27
C ASN A 94 16.68 12.40 1.78
N PHE A 95 15.63 12.79 1.05
CA PHE A 95 15.77 13.26 -0.33
C PHE A 95 16.67 14.50 -0.40
N PHE A 96 16.51 15.46 0.49
CA PHE A 96 17.37 16.65 0.54
C PHE A 96 18.82 16.34 0.89
N ASP A 97 19.06 15.32 1.71
CA ASP A 97 20.41 14.89 2.07
C ASP A 97 21.10 14.16 0.90
N GLU A 98 20.43 13.16 0.35
CA GLU A 98 21.04 12.28 -0.67
C GLU A 98 20.88 12.77 -2.10
N LYS A 99 19.91 13.62 -2.42
CA LYS A 99 19.51 14.05 -3.77
C LYS A 99 19.17 12.87 -4.70
N LYS A 100 18.60 11.81 -4.12
CA LYS A 100 18.21 10.58 -4.84
C LYS A 100 16.76 10.25 -4.53
N TYR A 101 16.11 9.63 -5.51
CA TYR A 101 14.75 9.10 -5.33
C TYR A 101 14.83 7.66 -4.86
N LYS A 102 14.29 7.40 -3.69
CA LYS A 102 14.28 6.08 -3.01
C LYS A 102 13.04 5.94 -2.12
N THR A 103 12.76 4.72 -1.72
CA THR A 103 11.79 4.37 -0.69
C THR A 103 12.39 4.61 0.69
N TYR A 104 12.34 5.84 1.19
CA TYR A 104 12.94 6.20 2.48
C TYR A 104 12.07 5.83 3.68
N TRP A 105 10.85 6.35 3.72
CA TRP A 105 9.93 6.07 4.81
C TRP A 105 9.37 4.66 4.70
N ALA A 106 8.99 4.24 3.52
CA ALA A 106 8.44 2.91 3.28
C ALA A 106 9.41 1.78 3.68
N ASP A 107 10.71 1.99 3.57
CA ASP A 107 11.74 1.03 3.99
C ASP A 107 12.24 1.24 5.43
N SER A 108 11.75 2.25 6.15
CA SER A 108 12.18 2.55 7.52
C SER A 108 11.72 1.52 8.55
N SER A 109 10.75 0.69 8.21
CA SER A 109 10.23 -0.40 9.05
C SER A 109 10.24 -1.73 8.32
N SER A 110 10.11 -2.82 9.07
CA SER A 110 10.05 -4.17 8.47
C SER A 110 8.79 -4.43 7.64
N ASN A 111 7.78 -3.59 7.75
CA ASN A 111 6.44 -3.77 7.14
C ASN A 111 5.83 -5.18 7.36
N GLY A 112 6.36 -5.92 8.37
CA GLY A 112 6.10 -7.34 8.55
C GLY A 112 4.64 -7.66 8.79
N LEU A 113 3.92 -6.82 9.54
CA LEU A 113 2.51 -7.03 9.82
C LEU A 113 1.67 -6.88 8.54
N ILE A 114 1.83 -5.79 7.81
CA ILE A 114 1.11 -5.56 6.55
C ILE A 114 1.48 -6.62 5.52
N ASN A 115 2.77 -6.95 5.40
CA ASN A 115 3.24 -8.02 4.54
C ASN A 115 2.54 -9.35 4.87
N SER A 116 2.44 -9.71 6.14
CA SER A 116 1.75 -10.93 6.57
C SER A 116 0.26 -10.88 6.22
N LEU A 117 -0.43 -9.80 6.56
CA LEU A 117 -1.87 -9.65 6.32
C LEU A 117 -2.24 -9.71 4.84
N VAL A 118 -1.48 -9.03 3.98
CA VAL A 118 -1.72 -9.06 2.53
C VAL A 118 -1.36 -10.42 1.93
N LYS A 119 -0.24 -11.03 2.35
CA LYS A 119 0.21 -12.34 1.86
C LYS A 119 -0.76 -13.45 2.22
N THR A 120 -1.24 -13.50 3.47
CA THR A 120 -2.16 -14.54 3.97
C THR A 120 -3.63 -14.18 3.77
N GLY A 121 -3.91 -12.95 3.33
CA GLY A 121 -5.26 -12.47 3.09
C GLY A 121 -5.98 -13.25 1.99
N SER A 122 -7.30 -13.16 1.98
CA SER A 122 -8.16 -13.82 0.98
C SER A 122 -7.91 -13.31 -0.43
N SER A 123 -8.56 -13.93 -1.40
CA SER A 123 -8.58 -13.46 -2.79
C SER A 123 -9.12 -12.03 -2.91
N TYR A 124 -10.07 -11.65 -2.04
CA TYR A 124 -10.62 -10.29 -2.00
C TYR A 124 -9.54 -9.25 -1.70
N ILE A 125 -8.75 -9.44 -0.63
CA ILE A 125 -7.64 -8.53 -0.27
C ILE A 125 -6.64 -8.41 -1.43
N LYS A 126 -6.32 -9.51 -2.08
CA LYS A 126 -5.35 -9.54 -3.17
C LYS A 126 -5.85 -8.80 -4.42
N ILE A 127 -7.12 -8.98 -4.78
CA ILE A 127 -7.77 -8.23 -5.89
C ILE A 127 -7.77 -6.73 -5.60
N MET A 128 -8.14 -6.34 -4.36
CA MET A 128 -8.14 -4.94 -3.98
C MET A 128 -6.73 -4.33 -3.99
N MET A 129 -5.72 -5.07 -3.53
CA MET A 129 -4.32 -4.64 -3.62
C MET A 129 -3.86 -4.48 -5.07
N GLU A 130 -4.24 -5.40 -5.96
CA GLU A 130 -3.94 -5.28 -7.38
C GLU A 130 -4.59 -4.03 -8.01
N THR A 131 -5.85 -3.76 -7.65
CA THR A 131 -6.57 -2.54 -8.08
C THR A 131 -5.81 -1.28 -7.65
N LEU A 132 -5.38 -1.22 -6.38
CA LEU A 132 -4.58 -0.12 -5.86
C LEU A 132 -3.23 0.05 -6.58
N LEU A 133 -2.54 -1.06 -6.87
CA LEU A 133 -1.25 -1.04 -7.58
C LEU A 133 -1.36 -0.61 -9.03
N LYS A 134 -2.52 -0.77 -9.66
CA LYS A 134 -2.82 -0.22 -10.99
C LYS A 134 -3.10 1.30 -10.96
N GLY A 135 -3.05 1.93 -9.79
CA GLY A 135 -3.37 3.34 -9.59
C GLY A 135 -4.88 3.62 -9.54
N GLU A 136 -5.69 2.59 -9.43
CA GLU A 136 -7.14 2.70 -9.29
C GLU A 136 -7.53 2.85 -7.82
N THR A 137 -8.81 3.09 -7.55
CA THR A 137 -9.35 3.25 -6.19
C THR A 137 -10.18 2.05 -5.78
N ILE A 138 -10.24 1.80 -4.48
CA ILE A 138 -11.13 0.81 -3.87
C ILE A 138 -12.16 1.49 -2.98
N ASP A 139 -13.34 0.90 -2.88
CA ASP A 139 -14.43 1.37 -2.02
C ASP A 139 -14.63 0.35 -0.88
N VAL A 140 -14.26 0.74 0.34
CA VAL A 140 -14.29 -0.16 1.51
C VAL A 140 -14.76 0.58 2.76
N PRO A 141 -15.40 -0.12 3.72
CA PRO A 141 -15.68 0.45 5.02
C PRO A 141 -14.38 0.60 5.82
N ILE A 142 -14.29 1.67 6.61
CA ILE A 142 -13.16 1.93 7.51
C ILE A 142 -13.66 2.02 8.93
N ASP A 143 -13.02 1.28 9.83
CA ASP A 143 -13.15 1.46 11.26
C ASP A 143 -11.89 2.09 11.84
N GLU A 144 -11.99 3.34 12.24
CA GLU A 144 -10.88 4.06 12.87
C GLU A 144 -10.63 3.64 14.32
N GLN A 145 -11.49 2.81 14.89
CA GLN A 145 -11.39 2.31 16.26
C GLN A 145 -10.87 0.87 16.34
N ILE A 146 -10.35 0.38 15.23
CA ILE A 146 -9.87 -0.99 15.11
C ILE A 146 -8.93 -1.41 16.25
N VAL A 147 -9.08 -2.64 16.72
CA VAL A 147 -8.19 -3.29 17.69
C VAL A 147 -7.45 -4.45 17.04
N PHE A 148 -6.25 -4.80 17.54
CA PHE A 148 -5.42 -5.85 16.94
C PHE A 148 -6.12 -7.20 16.80
N SER A 149 -7.02 -7.56 17.73
CA SER A 149 -7.77 -8.81 17.65
C SER A 149 -8.75 -8.85 16.47
N GLU A 150 -9.17 -7.72 15.92
CA GLU A 150 -10.08 -7.65 14.77
C GLU A 150 -9.37 -7.97 13.46
N LEU A 151 -8.04 -7.79 13.40
CA LEU A 151 -7.24 -8.16 12.23
C LEU A 151 -7.32 -9.66 11.90
N ASP A 152 -7.61 -10.50 12.88
CA ASP A 152 -7.75 -11.95 12.70
C ASP A 152 -9.14 -12.37 12.19
N TYR A 153 -10.15 -11.48 12.30
CA TYR A 153 -11.55 -11.82 12.06
C TYR A 153 -12.25 -10.97 10.99
N SER A 154 -11.66 -9.83 10.62
CA SER A 154 -12.24 -8.89 9.65
C SER A 154 -11.24 -8.56 8.55
N GLU A 155 -11.60 -8.86 7.31
CA GLU A 155 -10.78 -8.49 6.15
C GLU A 155 -10.71 -6.97 5.96
N ASP A 156 -11.80 -6.24 6.30
CA ASP A 156 -11.84 -4.79 6.20
C ASP A 156 -10.92 -4.10 7.22
N ALA A 157 -10.55 -4.82 8.29
CA ALA A 157 -9.60 -4.34 9.27
C ALA A 157 -8.20 -4.05 8.69
N VAL A 158 -7.81 -4.76 7.62
CA VAL A 158 -6.54 -4.53 6.92
C VAL A 158 -6.50 -3.12 6.32
N TRP A 159 -7.61 -2.68 5.71
CA TRP A 159 -7.71 -1.34 5.11
C TRP A 159 -7.68 -0.24 6.16
N SER A 160 -8.35 -0.45 7.29
CA SER A 160 -8.32 0.47 8.42
C SER A 160 -6.90 0.63 8.99
N LEU A 161 -6.16 -0.48 9.11
CA LEU A 161 -4.76 -0.46 9.53
C LEU A 161 -3.86 0.25 8.50
N MET A 162 -4.05 -0.04 7.21
CA MET A 162 -3.28 0.59 6.14
C MET A 162 -3.53 2.10 6.06
N LEU A 163 -4.76 2.54 6.28
CA LEU A 163 -5.10 3.96 6.35
C LEU A 163 -4.44 4.63 7.57
N ALA A 164 -4.60 4.04 8.76
CA ALA A 164 -4.01 4.56 9.99
C ALA A 164 -2.48 4.63 9.94
N SER A 165 -1.86 3.71 9.18
CA SER A 165 -0.40 3.66 8.98
C SER A 165 0.09 4.50 7.80
N GLY A 166 -0.77 5.16 7.04
CA GLY A 166 -0.40 6.07 5.95
C GLY A 166 -0.06 5.40 4.62
N TYR A 167 -0.31 4.09 4.45
CA TYR A 167 -0.09 3.40 3.18
C TYR A 167 -1.15 3.74 2.12
N ILE A 168 -2.36 4.05 2.56
CA ILE A 168 -3.46 4.47 1.70
C ILE A 168 -4.02 5.80 2.20
N LYS A 169 -4.70 6.52 1.32
CA LYS A 169 -5.32 7.83 1.58
C LYS A 169 -6.79 7.82 1.22
N VAL A 170 -7.57 8.66 1.88
CA VAL A 170 -8.98 8.89 1.57
C VAL A 170 -9.09 9.88 0.40
N ILE A 171 -9.68 9.45 -0.70
CA ILE A 171 -10.00 10.31 -1.85
C ILE A 171 -11.34 11.02 -1.62
N SER A 172 -12.35 10.26 -1.20
CA SER A 172 -13.68 10.75 -0.82
C SER A 172 -14.35 9.77 0.14
N SER A 173 -15.36 10.25 0.86
CA SER A 173 -16.24 9.40 1.65
C SER A 173 -17.69 9.64 1.20
N ASP A 174 -18.41 8.58 0.94
CA ASP A 174 -19.84 8.64 0.70
C ASP A 174 -20.56 8.40 2.02
N GLU A 175 -21.10 9.49 2.61
CA GLU A 175 -22.14 9.35 3.61
C GLU A 175 -23.37 8.81 2.90
N LEU A 176 -23.65 7.52 3.07
CA LEU A 176 -24.87 6.90 2.59
C LEU A 176 -26.06 7.55 3.31
N THR A 177 -26.62 8.57 2.66
CA THR A 177 -27.78 9.31 3.10
C THR A 177 -28.95 8.36 3.33
N GLY A 178 -29.36 8.18 4.58
CA GLY A 178 -30.68 7.70 4.94
C GLY A 178 -30.81 6.41 5.73
N ASP A 179 -29.80 5.56 5.81
CA ASP A 179 -29.86 4.36 6.67
C ASP A 179 -28.75 4.38 7.73
N ARG A 180 -29.13 4.67 8.97
CA ARG A 180 -28.22 4.74 10.14
C ARG A 180 -27.50 3.42 10.46
N ARG A 181 -27.68 2.38 9.66
CA ARG A 181 -27.09 1.04 9.86
C ARG A 181 -25.98 0.69 8.86
N LYS A 182 -25.71 1.55 7.89
CA LYS A 182 -24.64 1.30 6.92
C LYS A 182 -23.37 2.01 7.34
N ALA A 183 -22.28 1.26 7.39
CA ALA A 183 -20.93 1.81 7.58
C ALA A 183 -20.62 2.85 6.49
N VAL A 184 -19.92 3.92 6.85
CA VAL A 184 -19.42 4.89 5.86
C VAL A 184 -18.43 4.17 4.97
N VAL A 185 -18.63 4.25 3.66
CA VAL A 185 -17.71 3.68 2.67
C VAL A 185 -16.76 4.77 2.21
N TYR A 186 -15.49 4.45 2.25
CA TYR A 186 -14.41 5.36 1.84
C TYR A 186 -13.82 4.90 0.51
N LYS A 187 -13.64 5.84 -0.39
CA LYS A 187 -12.87 5.64 -1.61
C LYS A 187 -11.40 5.88 -1.30
N LEU A 188 -10.58 4.84 -1.45
CA LEU A 188 -9.19 4.83 -1.05
C LEU A 188 -8.27 4.64 -2.25
N ALA A 189 -7.06 5.21 -2.16
CA ALA A 189 -5.97 5.02 -3.12
C ALA A 189 -4.64 4.80 -2.37
N LEU A 190 -3.61 4.31 -3.03
CA LEU A 190 -2.24 4.35 -2.49
C LEU A 190 -1.82 5.80 -2.26
N THR A 191 -1.04 6.01 -1.20
CA THR A 191 -0.65 7.37 -0.80
C THR A 191 0.18 8.05 -1.87
N ASN A 192 1.24 7.39 -2.37
CA ASN A 192 2.15 7.95 -3.37
C ASN A 192 2.96 6.84 -4.07
N PHE A 193 3.88 7.27 -4.95
CA PHE A 193 4.73 6.35 -5.71
C PHE A 193 5.73 5.59 -4.83
N GLU A 194 6.25 6.20 -3.77
CA GLU A 194 7.11 5.52 -2.79
C GLU A 194 6.42 4.27 -2.21
N ILE A 195 5.15 4.40 -1.83
CA ILE A 195 4.34 3.32 -1.28
C ILE A 195 4.01 2.27 -2.34
N GLN A 196 3.67 2.70 -3.55
CA GLN A 196 3.44 1.78 -4.66
C GLN A 196 4.66 0.89 -4.88
N LEU A 197 5.84 1.48 -5.00
CA LEU A 197 7.09 0.76 -5.23
C LEU A 197 7.44 -0.19 -4.06
N MET A 198 7.16 0.22 -2.83
CA MET A 198 7.31 -0.65 -1.65
C MET A 198 6.43 -1.90 -1.76
N PHE A 199 5.14 -1.76 -2.11
CA PHE A 199 4.24 -2.90 -2.25
C PHE A 199 4.64 -3.79 -3.43
N GLU A 200 5.02 -3.23 -4.57
CA GLU A 200 5.53 -3.98 -5.70
C GLU A 200 6.74 -4.83 -5.29
N ASN A 201 7.73 -4.24 -4.64
CA ASN A 201 8.91 -4.94 -4.14
C ASN A 201 8.56 -6.00 -3.06
N MET A 202 7.59 -5.72 -2.19
CA MET A 202 7.11 -6.65 -1.19
C MET A 202 6.50 -7.90 -1.85
N ILE A 203 5.65 -7.71 -2.84
CA ILE A 203 5.00 -8.79 -3.58
C ILE A 203 6.05 -9.60 -4.35
N LEU A 204 6.98 -8.94 -5.03
CA LEU A 204 8.09 -9.62 -5.72
C LEU A 204 8.90 -10.52 -4.78
N ARG A 205 9.12 -10.11 -3.54
CA ARG A 205 9.81 -10.93 -2.53
C ARG A 205 9.03 -12.18 -2.11
N TRP A 206 7.70 -12.21 -2.22
CA TRP A 206 6.92 -13.41 -1.92
C TRP A 206 7.21 -14.54 -2.90
N PHE A 207 7.53 -14.18 -4.13
CA PHE A 207 7.85 -15.11 -5.22
C PHE A 207 9.37 -15.30 -5.36
N SER A 208 10.18 -14.73 -4.47
CA SER A 208 11.64 -14.84 -4.45
C SER A 208 12.16 -15.83 -3.38
N PRO A 209 11.74 -17.11 -3.36
CA PRO A 209 12.47 -18.14 -2.64
C PRO A 209 13.74 -18.54 -3.39
N ALA A 210 13.90 -18.13 -4.65
CA ALA A 210 15.05 -18.51 -5.43
C ALA A 210 15.40 -17.46 -6.49
N LYS A 211 16.40 -16.63 -6.23
CA LYS A 211 17.15 -15.94 -7.30
C LYS A 211 17.64 -16.90 -8.40
N MET A 212 17.66 -18.20 -8.15
CA MET A 212 17.98 -19.24 -9.14
C MET A 212 16.81 -19.57 -10.08
N GLU A 213 15.59 -19.62 -9.56
CA GLU A 213 14.41 -20.05 -10.33
C GLU A 213 13.88 -18.95 -11.27
N THR A 214 13.96 -17.67 -10.88
CA THR A 214 13.59 -16.55 -11.77
C THR A 214 14.43 -16.53 -13.04
N ASN A 215 15.72 -16.85 -12.93
CA ASN A 215 16.61 -16.96 -14.09
C ASN A 215 16.22 -18.12 -15.02
N GLU A 216 15.64 -19.20 -14.52
CA GLU A 216 15.19 -20.35 -15.33
C GLU A 216 13.95 -20.00 -16.15
N PHE A 217 12.96 -19.33 -15.55
CA PHE A 217 11.79 -18.84 -16.27
C PHE A 217 12.17 -17.86 -17.39
N ILE A 218 13.01 -16.88 -17.09
CA ILE A 218 13.46 -15.89 -18.08
C ILE A 218 14.27 -16.54 -19.20
N ARG A 219 15.12 -17.51 -18.89
CA ARG A 219 15.84 -18.28 -19.93
C ARG A 219 14.89 -19.07 -20.81
N ALA A 220 13.91 -19.73 -20.23
CA ALA A 220 12.89 -20.49 -20.96
C ALA A 220 12.09 -19.54 -21.86
N LEU A 221 11.68 -18.38 -21.34
CA LEU A 221 10.94 -17.36 -22.09
C LEU A 221 11.75 -16.83 -23.30
N ILE A 222 13.00 -16.42 -23.10
CA ILE A 222 13.87 -15.89 -24.17
C ILE A 222 14.18 -16.96 -25.22
N ASN A 223 14.30 -18.22 -24.82
CA ASN A 223 14.54 -19.34 -25.71
C ASN A 223 13.26 -19.89 -26.38
N GLY A 224 12.08 -19.39 -25.99
CA GLY A 224 10.80 -19.92 -26.48
C GLY A 224 10.49 -21.33 -25.99
N ASP A 225 11.10 -21.76 -24.88
CA ASP A 225 10.88 -23.06 -24.24
C ASP A 225 9.62 -23.04 -23.39
N ILE A 226 8.48 -23.28 -24.06
CA ILE A 226 7.15 -23.26 -23.46
C ILE A 226 6.98 -24.34 -22.40
N GLU A 227 7.65 -25.48 -22.54
CA GLU A 227 7.56 -26.58 -21.58
C GLU A 227 8.17 -26.21 -20.23
N SER A 228 9.42 -25.72 -20.26
CA SER A 228 10.09 -25.23 -19.06
C SER A 228 9.38 -24.02 -18.42
N MET A 229 8.82 -23.11 -19.23
CA MET A 229 7.99 -22.00 -18.72
C MET A 229 6.74 -22.52 -17.97
N ASN A 230 6.07 -23.52 -18.57
CA ASN A 230 4.87 -24.11 -17.98
C ASN A 230 5.16 -24.88 -16.71
N ASP A 231 6.26 -25.63 -16.68
CA ASP A 231 6.71 -26.37 -15.50
C ASP A 231 7.04 -25.39 -14.35
N TYR A 232 7.77 -24.33 -14.63
CA TYR A 232 8.05 -23.26 -13.67
C TYR A 232 6.77 -22.62 -13.12
N MET A 233 5.85 -22.24 -14.01
CA MET A 233 4.59 -21.61 -13.62
C MET A 233 3.72 -22.57 -12.79
N ASN A 234 3.68 -23.85 -13.11
CA ASN A 234 2.96 -24.86 -12.33
C ASN A 234 3.59 -25.07 -10.95
N ASP A 235 4.91 -25.11 -10.85
CA ASP A 235 5.60 -25.28 -9.56
C ASP A 235 5.38 -24.05 -8.65
N VAL A 236 5.48 -22.86 -9.19
CA VAL A 236 5.14 -21.61 -8.49
C VAL A 236 3.65 -21.58 -8.12
N ALA A 237 2.77 -21.95 -9.05
CA ALA A 237 1.34 -22.01 -8.81
C ALA A 237 1.03 -22.98 -7.67
N LEU A 238 1.56 -24.21 -7.67
CA LEU A 238 1.37 -25.19 -6.62
C LEU A 238 1.89 -24.73 -5.26
N LYS A 239 3.06 -24.11 -5.21
CA LYS A 239 3.66 -23.60 -3.98
C LYS A 239 2.94 -22.35 -3.43
N THR A 240 2.37 -21.54 -4.30
CA THR A 240 1.79 -20.24 -3.94
C THR A 240 0.27 -20.29 -3.85
N PHE A 241 -0.40 -21.08 -4.69
CA PHE A 241 -1.86 -21.16 -4.81
C PHE A 241 -2.48 -22.33 -4.05
N SER A 242 -1.72 -23.27 -3.54
CA SER A 242 -2.24 -24.32 -2.65
C SER A 242 -2.92 -23.75 -1.40
N SER A 243 -2.62 -22.51 -1.05
CA SER A 243 -3.30 -21.74 -0.01
C SER A 243 -4.57 -21.02 -0.50
N PHE A 244 -4.84 -20.97 -1.82
CA PHE A 244 -5.99 -20.29 -2.40
C PHE A 244 -7.21 -21.18 -2.58
N ASP A 245 -7.03 -22.52 -2.54
CA ASP A 245 -8.06 -23.48 -2.96
C ASP A 245 -8.92 -24.03 -1.80
N SER A 246 -8.79 -23.54 -0.57
CA SER A 246 -9.59 -24.01 0.57
C SER A 246 -10.93 -23.27 0.79
N GLY A 247 -11.34 -22.38 -0.12
CA GLY A 247 -12.61 -21.63 -0.04
C GLY A 247 -13.60 -22.09 -1.12
N LYS A 248 -14.62 -22.85 -0.72
CA LYS A 248 -15.80 -23.17 -1.55
C LYS A 248 -16.55 -21.91 -1.96
N HIS A 249 -16.28 -21.34 -3.13
CA HIS A 249 -17.27 -20.60 -3.94
C HIS A 249 -16.77 -20.48 -5.38
N THR A 250 -17.40 -21.27 -6.23
CA THR A 250 -17.32 -21.27 -7.68
C THR A 250 -18.12 -20.08 -8.26
N SER A 251 -17.49 -18.93 -8.39
CA SER A 251 -17.93 -17.91 -9.35
C SER A 251 -16.90 -16.77 -9.37
N GLU A 252 -15.91 -16.88 -10.20
CA GLU A 252 -15.26 -15.79 -10.97
C GLU A 252 -13.89 -16.24 -11.48
N LYS A 253 -13.90 -16.74 -12.72
CA LYS A 253 -12.71 -17.23 -13.44
C LYS A 253 -11.68 -16.13 -13.83
N LYS A 254 -11.87 -14.88 -13.41
CA LYS A 254 -10.98 -13.75 -13.80
C LYS A 254 -9.94 -13.36 -12.75
N ALA A 255 -10.14 -13.70 -11.50
CA ALA A 255 -9.23 -13.28 -10.41
C ALA A 255 -7.81 -13.90 -10.47
N PRO A 256 -7.65 -15.20 -10.82
CA PRO A 256 -6.31 -15.78 -10.99
C PRO A 256 -5.53 -15.17 -12.16
N GLU A 257 -6.20 -14.78 -13.25
CA GLU A 257 -5.59 -14.28 -14.48
C GLU A 257 -4.85 -12.95 -14.26
N ASN A 258 -5.47 -12.03 -13.56
CA ASN A 258 -4.88 -10.72 -13.27
C ASN A 258 -3.68 -10.81 -12.31
N PHE A 259 -3.75 -11.71 -11.33
CA PHE A 259 -2.64 -11.96 -10.42
C PHE A 259 -1.45 -12.60 -11.15
N PHE A 260 -1.70 -13.55 -12.06
CA PHE A 260 -0.68 -14.13 -12.92
C PHE A 260 -0.03 -13.10 -13.83
N HIS A 261 -0.81 -12.17 -14.38
CA HIS A 261 -0.30 -11.09 -15.20
C HIS A 261 0.69 -10.21 -14.44
N GLY A 262 0.31 -9.75 -13.24
CA GLY A 262 1.20 -8.95 -12.37
C GLY A 262 2.45 -9.72 -11.95
N PHE A 263 2.31 -11.02 -11.67
CA PHE A 263 3.42 -11.89 -11.34
C PHE A 263 4.42 -12.03 -12.49
N VAL A 264 3.93 -12.32 -13.69
CA VAL A 264 4.78 -12.48 -14.89
C VAL A 264 5.48 -11.16 -15.23
N LEU A 265 4.79 -10.01 -15.13
CA LEU A 265 5.43 -8.70 -15.26
C LEU A 265 6.55 -8.50 -14.24
N GLY A 266 6.31 -8.90 -13.00
CA GLY A 266 7.31 -8.83 -11.93
C GLY A 266 8.57 -9.65 -12.22
N LEU A 267 8.42 -10.86 -12.80
CA LEU A 267 9.56 -11.69 -13.23
C LEU A 267 10.41 -11.01 -14.32
N MET A 268 9.81 -10.11 -15.11
CA MET A 268 10.46 -9.46 -16.24
C MET A 268 11.14 -8.14 -15.88
N VAL A 269 10.91 -7.56 -14.70
CA VAL A 269 11.46 -6.25 -14.31
C VAL A 269 12.97 -6.16 -14.48
N ASP A 270 13.69 -7.22 -14.16
CA ASP A 270 15.15 -7.27 -14.32
C ASP A 270 15.61 -7.28 -15.80
N GLN A 271 14.68 -7.41 -16.74
CA GLN A 271 14.98 -7.43 -18.18
C GLN A 271 14.81 -6.07 -18.86
N THR A 272 14.40 -5.04 -18.13
CA THR A 272 14.18 -3.68 -18.67
C THR A 272 15.45 -3.02 -19.24
N GLU A 273 16.63 -3.52 -18.93
CA GLU A 273 17.88 -3.09 -19.53
C GLU A 273 18.09 -3.64 -20.96
N ASN A 274 17.45 -4.76 -21.30
CA ASN A 274 17.62 -5.47 -22.56
C ASN A 274 16.34 -5.47 -23.43
N TYR A 275 15.19 -5.24 -22.81
CA TYR A 275 13.89 -5.32 -23.48
C TYR A 275 12.96 -4.18 -23.05
N ILE A 276 12.20 -3.65 -24.00
CA ILE A 276 11.04 -2.82 -23.74
C ILE A 276 9.89 -3.75 -23.38
N ILE A 277 9.37 -3.64 -22.16
CA ILE A 277 8.26 -4.47 -21.67
C ILE A 277 6.98 -3.68 -21.76
N THR A 278 6.01 -4.19 -22.50
CA THR A 278 4.68 -3.60 -22.62
C THR A 278 3.59 -4.60 -22.25
N SER A 279 2.52 -4.11 -21.62
CA SER A 279 1.42 -4.95 -21.20
C SER A 279 0.06 -4.37 -21.62
N ASN A 280 -0.93 -5.25 -21.79
CA ASN A 280 -2.33 -4.91 -22.07
C ASN A 280 -2.55 -3.93 -23.24
N ARG A 281 -1.80 -4.06 -24.34
CA ARG A 281 -2.01 -3.26 -25.54
C ARG A 281 -2.73 -4.03 -26.64
N GLU A 282 -3.55 -3.32 -27.42
CA GLU A 282 -4.12 -3.83 -28.64
C GLU A 282 -3.10 -3.68 -29.77
N SER A 283 -2.84 -4.76 -30.47
CA SER A 283 -2.08 -4.78 -31.72
C SER A 283 -3.03 -5.22 -32.88
N GLY A 284 -2.79 -4.78 -34.06
CA GLY A 284 -3.73 -4.90 -35.21
C GLY A 284 -4.33 -6.28 -35.50
N TYR A 285 -3.91 -7.34 -34.85
CA TYR A 285 -4.44 -8.71 -34.96
C TYR A 285 -4.96 -9.29 -33.63
N GLY A 286 -5.01 -8.51 -32.53
CA GLY A 286 -5.51 -8.99 -31.25
C GLY A 286 -4.93 -8.23 -30.09
N ARG A 287 -5.33 -8.67 -28.88
CA ARG A 287 -4.81 -8.18 -27.60
C ARG A 287 -3.74 -9.14 -27.11
N TYR A 288 -2.59 -8.60 -26.68
CA TYR A 288 -1.58 -9.38 -25.99
C TYR A 288 -1.49 -8.90 -24.52
N ASP A 289 -1.18 -9.84 -23.65
CA ASP A 289 -1.09 -9.53 -22.22
C ASP A 289 0.26 -8.93 -21.87
N ILE A 290 1.36 -9.50 -22.38
CA ILE A 290 2.72 -9.01 -22.17
C ILE A 290 3.52 -9.20 -23.45
N MET A 291 4.32 -8.19 -23.81
CA MET A 291 5.25 -8.23 -24.95
C MET A 291 6.62 -7.73 -24.53
N LEU A 292 7.67 -8.44 -24.96
CA LEU A 292 9.06 -8.05 -24.81
C LEU A 292 9.62 -7.73 -26.19
N GLU A 293 10.08 -6.50 -26.38
CA GLU A 293 10.78 -6.04 -27.58
C GLU A 293 12.25 -5.81 -27.25
N PRO A 294 13.21 -6.45 -27.94
CA PRO A 294 14.63 -6.18 -27.76
C PRO A 294 14.95 -4.70 -28.02
N ILE A 295 15.78 -4.10 -27.16
CA ILE A 295 16.27 -2.72 -27.34
C ILE A 295 17.34 -2.65 -28.42
#